data_c34663efeff9f2bad63d552ef9490da4
#
_entry.id   c34663efeff9f2bad63d552ef9490da4
#
_cell.length_a   1.000
_cell.length_b   1.000
_cell.length_c   1.000
_cell.angle_alpha   90.00
_cell.angle_beta   90.00
_cell.angle_gamma   90.00
#
_symmetry.space_group_name_H-M   'P 1'
#
loop_
_entity.id
_entity.type
_entity.pdbx_description
1 polymer ?
#
loop_
_entity_poly.entity_id
_entity_poly.type
_entity_poly.pdbx_seq_one_letter_code
_entity_poly.pdbx_strand_id
1 'polypeptide(L)'
;LVRQLRKARTPLAAMLLACLVMMNLHGLMEISFSVQMFQCAAFFLLLLPTVCYGTYTEGRKRRAAGIVVLVVSDLWLVISVALLGGSLLAQKEYRELDAAGMTTGSFIETLERLDRMDAYNDQSYKVNLMGNALQAGGISNEGTAARCARELRETGEFDSCYYVAAYYYLPLGQLENFFDVLQEGLLQERSNSEAWNSAMNLCIQAFSQIDPAEADTFA
;
A
#
# COMPACT_ATOMS: atom_id res chain seq x y z
N LEU A 1 17.29 -24.32 -8.42
CA LEU A 1 17.80 -23.89 -7.13
C LEU A 1 17.72 -25.05 -6.11
N VAL A 2 16.52 -25.52 -5.69
CA VAL A 2 16.34 -26.62 -4.72
C VAL A 2 17.17 -27.88 -5.07
N ARG A 3 17.19 -28.26 -6.37
CA ARG A 3 17.99 -29.39 -6.84
C ARG A 3 19.51 -29.17 -6.70
N GLN A 4 19.98 -27.93 -6.83
CA GLN A 4 21.39 -27.54 -6.68
C GLN A 4 21.79 -27.53 -5.20
N LEU A 5 20.97 -26.90 -4.35
CA LEU A 5 21.18 -26.88 -2.90
C LEU A 5 21.20 -28.29 -2.29
N ARG A 6 20.30 -29.16 -2.76
CA ARG A 6 20.26 -30.55 -2.33
C ARG A 6 21.50 -31.37 -2.75
N LYS A 7 22.13 -31.03 -3.86
CA LYS A 7 23.39 -31.64 -4.32
C LYS A 7 24.62 -31.14 -3.55
N ALA A 8 24.60 -29.91 -3.08
CA ALA A 8 25.77 -29.27 -2.44
C ALA A 8 26.12 -29.89 -1.06
N ARG A 9 25.17 -30.56 -0.38
CA ARG A 9 25.35 -31.25 0.92
C ARG A 9 26.13 -30.47 1.97
N THR A 10 26.12 -29.14 1.92
CA THR A 10 26.80 -28.28 2.88
C THR A 10 25.82 -27.75 3.92
N PRO A 11 26.24 -27.51 5.19
CA PRO A 11 25.38 -26.89 6.19
C PRO A 11 24.80 -25.56 5.74
N LEU A 12 25.58 -24.76 5.00
CA LEU A 12 25.13 -23.51 4.43
C LEU A 12 23.99 -23.70 3.41
N ALA A 13 24.07 -24.73 2.55
CA ALA A 13 23.03 -25.02 1.58
C ALA A 13 21.72 -25.47 2.27
N ALA A 14 21.84 -26.24 3.36
CA ALA A 14 20.67 -26.63 4.17
C ALA A 14 20.03 -25.42 4.86
N MET A 15 20.84 -24.53 5.41
CA MET A 15 20.38 -23.30 6.05
C MET A 15 19.67 -22.36 5.04
N LEU A 16 20.26 -22.14 3.86
CA LEU A 16 19.65 -21.34 2.80
C LEU A 16 18.33 -21.94 2.30
N LEU A 17 18.26 -23.28 2.19
CA LEU A 17 17.01 -23.95 1.83
C LEU A 17 15.93 -23.76 2.91
N ALA A 18 16.30 -23.91 4.17
CA ALA A 18 15.40 -23.68 5.30
C ALA A 18 14.88 -22.24 5.33
N CYS A 19 15.76 -21.24 5.16
CA CYS A 19 15.36 -19.85 5.07
C CYS A 19 14.40 -19.58 3.90
N LEU A 20 14.66 -20.15 2.71
CA LEU A 20 13.77 -20.02 1.56
C LEU A 20 12.40 -20.63 1.80
N VAL A 21 12.34 -21.81 2.42
CA VAL A 21 11.07 -22.47 2.77
C VAL A 21 10.30 -21.62 3.79
N MET A 22 10.98 -21.18 4.84
CA MET A 22 10.37 -20.32 5.88
C MET A 22 9.84 -19.01 5.31
N MET A 23 10.61 -18.34 4.44
CA MET A 23 10.16 -17.09 3.80
C MET A 23 8.96 -17.31 2.88
N ASN A 24 8.93 -18.40 2.12
CA ASN A 24 7.77 -18.71 1.27
C ASN A 24 6.53 -19.07 2.10
N LEU A 25 6.68 -19.83 3.18
CA LEU A 25 5.57 -20.12 4.09
C LEU A 25 5.05 -18.85 4.77
N HIS A 26 5.94 -18.00 5.24
CA HIS A 26 5.57 -16.73 5.87
C HIS A 26 4.88 -15.80 4.89
N GLY A 27 5.35 -15.72 3.65
CA GLY A 27 4.71 -14.93 2.59
C GLY A 27 3.35 -15.45 2.14
N LEU A 28 3.08 -16.74 2.29
CA LEU A 28 1.76 -17.33 2.04
C LEU A 28 0.77 -17.06 3.18
N MET A 29 1.28 -16.83 4.40
CA MET A 29 0.44 -16.62 5.59
C MET A 29 0.25 -15.15 5.95
N GLU A 30 1.10 -14.27 5.47
CA GLU A 30 1.06 -12.84 5.77
C GLU A 30 1.34 -11.99 4.52
N ILE A 31 0.81 -10.77 4.52
CA ILE A 31 1.04 -9.69 3.53
C ILE A 31 2.52 -9.26 3.45
N SER A 32 3.41 -9.93 4.20
CA SER A 32 4.84 -9.61 4.32
C SER A 32 5.61 -9.58 3.01
N PHE A 33 5.10 -10.20 1.94
CA PHE A 33 5.69 -10.06 0.60
C PHE A 33 5.42 -8.71 -0.05
N SER A 34 4.44 -7.96 0.43
CA SER A 34 4.22 -6.57 -0.01
C SER A 34 5.25 -5.62 0.59
N VAL A 35 5.93 -6.02 1.68
CA VAL A 35 7.02 -5.23 2.25
C VAL A 35 8.29 -5.47 1.44
N GLN A 36 8.73 -4.45 0.72
CA GLN A 36 9.88 -4.49 -0.20
C GLN A 36 11.17 -5.08 0.39
N MET A 37 11.43 -4.86 1.68
CA MET A 37 12.60 -5.45 2.35
C MET A 37 12.60 -6.97 2.27
N PHE A 38 11.43 -7.61 2.42
CA PHE A 38 11.31 -9.05 2.29
C PHE A 38 11.44 -9.53 0.85
N GLN A 39 10.93 -8.79 -0.11
CA GLN A 39 11.11 -9.10 -1.53
C GLN A 39 12.58 -9.02 -1.93
N CYS A 40 13.30 -7.98 -1.52
CA CYS A 40 14.74 -7.84 -1.74
C CYS A 40 15.52 -8.96 -1.05
N ALA A 41 15.22 -9.28 0.22
CA ALA A 41 15.88 -10.36 0.94
C ALA A 41 15.60 -11.73 0.32
N ALA A 42 14.37 -12.02 -0.10
CA ALA A 42 14.00 -13.24 -0.81
C ALA A 42 14.78 -13.36 -2.12
N PHE A 43 14.90 -12.25 -2.84
CA PHE A 43 15.62 -12.20 -4.11
C PHE A 43 17.14 -12.40 -3.92
N PHE A 44 17.75 -11.77 -2.91
CA PHE A 44 19.13 -12.04 -2.52
C PHE A 44 19.36 -13.49 -2.14
N LEU A 45 18.48 -14.08 -1.34
CA LEU A 45 18.55 -15.49 -0.95
C LEU A 45 18.36 -16.44 -2.14
N LEU A 46 17.61 -16.04 -3.16
CA LEU A 46 17.47 -16.80 -4.42
C LEU A 46 18.73 -16.71 -5.29
N LEU A 47 19.40 -15.56 -5.30
CA LEU A 47 20.57 -15.31 -6.13
C LEU A 47 21.87 -15.86 -5.54
N LEU A 48 22.06 -15.72 -4.24
CA LEU A 48 23.29 -16.13 -3.56
C LEU A 48 23.69 -17.59 -3.88
N PRO A 49 22.76 -18.57 -3.84
CA PRO A 49 23.07 -19.91 -4.26
C PRO A 49 23.36 -20.07 -5.76
N THR A 50 22.70 -19.27 -6.59
CA THR A 50 22.92 -19.29 -8.05
C THR A 50 24.31 -18.76 -8.41
N VAL A 51 24.74 -17.70 -7.73
CA VAL A 51 26.07 -17.12 -7.88
C VAL A 51 27.15 -18.03 -7.26
N CYS A 52 26.95 -18.51 -6.04
CA CYS A 52 27.96 -19.32 -5.34
C CYS A 52 28.11 -20.74 -5.90
N TYR A 53 27.05 -21.33 -6.43
CA TYR A 53 27.07 -22.72 -6.90
C TYR A 53 26.87 -22.87 -8.43
N GLY A 54 26.35 -21.85 -9.10
CA GLY A 54 26.11 -21.87 -10.55
C GLY A 54 27.37 -21.68 -11.39
N THR A 55 28.41 -21.10 -10.83
CA THR A 55 29.71 -20.88 -11.52
C THR A 55 30.53 -22.15 -11.69
N TYR A 56 30.20 -23.22 -10.98
CA TYR A 56 30.95 -24.49 -10.95
C TYR A 56 30.47 -25.53 -11.96
N THR A 57 29.37 -25.31 -12.66
CA THR A 57 28.82 -26.32 -13.58
C THR A 57 28.83 -25.85 -15.03
N GLU A 58 29.77 -26.41 -15.76
CA GLU A 58 29.96 -26.55 -17.20
C GLU A 58 28.92 -25.99 -18.19
N GLY A 59 29.40 -25.15 -19.11
CA GLY A 59 28.81 -24.92 -20.42
C GLY A 59 28.47 -23.45 -20.72
N ARG A 60 28.87 -22.98 -21.89
CA ARG A 60 28.69 -21.62 -22.41
C ARG A 60 27.26 -21.08 -22.34
N LYS A 61 26.24 -21.95 -22.47
CA LYS A 61 24.81 -21.59 -22.38
C LYS A 61 24.37 -21.29 -20.93
N ARG A 62 24.98 -21.93 -19.93
CA ARG A 62 24.66 -21.68 -18.52
C ARG A 62 25.30 -20.41 -17.99
N ARG A 63 26.48 -20.02 -18.52
CA ARG A 63 27.10 -18.73 -18.22
C ARG A 63 26.25 -17.56 -18.71
N ALA A 64 25.71 -17.65 -19.93
CA ALA A 64 24.82 -16.61 -20.46
C ALA A 64 23.54 -16.46 -19.62
N ALA A 65 22.90 -17.57 -19.23
CA ALA A 65 21.73 -17.53 -18.35
C ALA A 65 22.06 -16.96 -16.96
N GLY A 66 23.24 -17.27 -16.40
CA GLY A 66 23.70 -16.69 -15.14
C GLY A 66 23.92 -15.18 -15.20
N ILE A 67 24.49 -14.69 -16.30
CA ILE A 67 24.69 -13.25 -16.55
C ILE A 67 23.33 -12.54 -16.69
N VAL A 68 22.38 -13.10 -17.43
CA VAL A 68 21.04 -12.52 -17.57
C VAL A 68 20.35 -12.43 -16.21
N VAL A 69 20.41 -13.47 -15.40
CA VAL A 69 19.84 -13.47 -14.05
C VAL A 69 20.50 -12.39 -13.18
N LEU A 70 21.82 -12.24 -13.22
CA LEU A 70 22.53 -11.19 -12.48
C LEU A 70 22.08 -9.79 -12.93
N VAL A 71 22.07 -9.53 -14.24
CA VAL A 71 21.67 -8.21 -14.77
C VAL A 71 20.23 -7.87 -14.40
N VAL A 72 19.30 -8.82 -14.51
CA VAL A 72 17.90 -8.62 -14.12
C VAL A 72 17.81 -8.34 -12.61
N SER A 73 18.63 -9.00 -11.82
CA SER A 73 18.68 -8.83 -10.36
C SER A 73 19.21 -7.48 -9.94
N ASP A 74 20.30 -7.06 -10.56
CA ASP A 74 20.90 -5.76 -10.29
C ASP A 74 19.93 -4.64 -10.70
N LEU A 75 19.28 -4.78 -11.85
CA LEU A 75 18.26 -3.83 -12.30
C LEU A 75 17.09 -3.76 -11.30
N TRP A 76 16.60 -4.91 -10.83
CA TRP A 76 15.53 -4.95 -9.83
C TRP A 76 15.95 -4.32 -8.51
N LEU A 77 17.19 -4.57 -8.06
CA LEU A 77 17.75 -3.95 -6.86
C LEU A 77 17.79 -2.43 -6.99
N VAL A 78 18.30 -1.92 -8.12
CA VAL A 78 18.36 -0.48 -8.38
C VAL A 78 16.97 0.15 -8.36
N ILE A 79 15.99 -0.47 -9.02
CA ILE A 79 14.60 -0.02 -9.00
C ILE A 79 14.05 -0.01 -7.57
N SER A 80 14.25 -1.10 -6.82
CA SER A 80 13.76 -1.20 -5.44
C SER A 80 14.38 -0.15 -4.51
N VAL A 81 15.68 0.11 -4.65
CA VAL A 81 16.37 1.16 -3.88
C VAL A 81 15.87 2.55 -4.27
N ALA A 82 15.63 2.80 -5.56
CA ALA A 82 15.08 4.08 -6.03
C ALA A 82 13.67 4.33 -5.49
N LEU A 83 12.81 3.32 -5.54
CA LEU A 83 11.44 3.40 -5.02
C LEU A 83 11.44 3.61 -3.49
N LEU A 84 12.24 2.85 -2.76
CA LEU A 84 12.37 3.02 -1.30
C LEU A 84 12.92 4.41 -0.95
N GLY A 85 13.94 4.87 -1.68
CA GLY A 85 14.48 6.22 -1.51
C GLY A 85 13.44 7.30 -1.77
N GLY A 86 12.63 7.14 -2.82
CA GLY A 86 11.51 8.02 -3.13
C GLY A 86 10.48 8.07 -2.00
N SER A 87 10.07 6.90 -1.49
CA SER A 87 9.14 6.79 -0.38
C SER A 87 9.67 7.46 0.90
N LEU A 88 10.92 7.21 1.27
CA LEU A 88 11.53 7.84 2.46
C LEU A 88 11.63 9.36 2.33
N LEU A 89 11.96 9.87 1.15
CA LEU A 89 11.98 11.31 0.88
C LEU A 89 10.59 11.91 0.96
N ALA A 90 9.59 11.23 0.37
CA ALA A 90 8.20 11.68 0.42
C ALA A 90 7.69 11.73 1.87
N GLN A 91 7.94 10.70 2.66
CA GLN A 91 7.56 10.68 4.08
C GLN A 91 8.23 11.78 4.90
N LYS A 92 9.52 12.06 4.63
CA LYS A 92 10.22 13.16 5.27
C LYS A 92 9.57 14.49 4.93
N GLU A 93 9.36 14.76 3.64
CA GLU A 93 8.75 15.99 3.17
C GLU A 93 7.32 16.16 3.70
N TYR A 94 6.54 15.09 3.76
CA TYR A 94 5.20 15.10 4.35
C TYR A 94 5.20 15.53 5.83
N ARG A 95 6.14 15.03 6.63
CA ARG A 95 6.28 15.45 8.04
C ARG A 95 6.67 16.91 8.19
N GLU A 96 7.41 17.44 7.23
CA GLU A 96 7.83 18.86 7.22
C GLU A 96 6.69 19.79 6.75
N LEU A 97 5.73 19.28 5.99
CA LEU A 97 4.56 20.03 5.52
C LEU A 97 3.67 20.52 6.67
N ASP A 98 3.42 19.69 7.68
CA ASP A 98 2.61 20.04 8.84
C ASP A 98 3.16 21.25 9.63
N ALA A 99 4.45 21.53 9.49
CA ALA A 99 5.13 22.61 10.19
C ALA A 99 5.18 23.95 9.41
N ALA A 100 4.83 23.97 8.12
CA ALA A 100 5.22 25.06 7.24
C ALA A 100 4.14 26.13 6.98
N GLY A 101 2.89 25.98 7.47
CA GLY A 101 1.83 26.99 7.31
C GLY A 101 1.51 27.34 5.85
N MET A 102 1.50 26.37 4.95
CA MET A 102 1.28 26.54 3.52
C MET A 102 -0.13 27.02 3.19
N THR A 103 -0.28 27.68 2.03
CA THR A 103 -1.61 27.94 1.46
C THR A 103 -2.23 26.62 0.99
N THR A 104 -3.57 26.51 1.05
CA THR A 104 -4.31 25.30 0.68
C THR A 104 -3.95 24.79 -0.73
N GLY A 105 -3.76 25.69 -1.69
CA GLY A 105 -3.40 25.31 -3.07
C GLY A 105 -2.01 24.67 -3.17
N SER A 106 -0.99 25.28 -2.55
CA SER A 106 0.37 24.73 -2.56
C SER A 106 0.47 23.42 -1.76
N PHE A 107 -0.38 23.26 -0.74
CA PHE A 107 -0.49 22.03 0.03
C PHE A 107 -1.03 20.87 -0.83
N ILE A 108 -2.11 21.11 -1.58
CA ILE A 108 -2.71 20.12 -2.48
C ILE A 108 -1.70 19.69 -3.56
N GLU A 109 -1.03 20.66 -4.23
CA GLU A 109 -0.01 20.35 -5.24
C GLU A 109 1.14 19.49 -4.68
N THR A 110 1.57 19.80 -3.46
CA THR A 110 2.63 19.04 -2.80
C THR A 110 2.16 17.65 -2.45
N LEU A 111 0.96 17.48 -1.89
CA LEU A 111 0.38 16.16 -1.62
C LEU A 111 0.23 15.32 -2.90
N GLU A 112 -0.21 15.91 -4.02
CA GLU A 112 -0.28 15.21 -5.31
C GLU A 112 1.09 14.76 -5.81
N ARG A 113 2.14 15.53 -5.55
CA ARG A 113 3.51 15.16 -5.88
C ARG A 113 3.99 14.01 -5.00
N LEU A 114 3.72 14.07 -3.68
CA LEU A 114 4.09 13.03 -2.72
C LEU A 114 3.38 11.71 -3.00
N ASP A 115 2.08 11.76 -3.30
CA ASP A 115 1.28 10.61 -3.72
C ASP A 115 1.91 9.89 -4.94
N ARG A 116 2.41 10.65 -5.92
CA ARG A 116 3.12 10.09 -7.08
C ARG A 116 4.52 9.57 -6.78
N MET A 117 5.20 10.10 -5.77
CA MET A 117 6.57 9.69 -5.39
C MET A 117 6.58 8.47 -4.49
N ASP A 118 5.58 8.33 -3.62
CA ASP A 118 5.48 7.24 -2.64
C ASP A 118 4.60 6.12 -3.17
N ALA A 119 5.22 5.16 -3.85
CA ALA A 119 4.54 4.00 -4.40
C ALA A 119 4.06 2.99 -3.32
N TYR A 120 4.38 3.20 -2.05
CA TYR A 120 4.15 2.20 -0.99
C TYR A 120 3.22 2.63 0.13
N ASN A 121 3.11 3.93 0.38
CA ASN A 121 2.28 4.47 1.47
C ASN A 121 1.43 5.63 0.95
N ASP A 122 0.61 5.31 0.00
CA ASP A 122 -0.24 6.29 -0.66
C ASP A 122 -1.53 6.61 0.12
N GLN A 123 -1.95 5.74 1.06
CA GLN A 123 -3.21 5.90 1.77
C GLN A 123 -3.30 7.22 2.53
N SER A 124 -2.28 7.56 3.32
CA SER A 124 -2.27 8.81 4.11
C SER A 124 -2.30 10.05 3.23
N TYR A 125 -1.56 10.05 2.13
CA TYR A 125 -1.57 11.17 1.18
C TYR A 125 -2.93 11.31 0.50
N LYS A 126 -3.52 10.21 0.06
CA LYS A 126 -4.83 10.18 -0.59
C LYS A 126 -5.94 10.64 0.34
N VAL A 127 -5.93 10.23 1.60
CA VAL A 127 -6.90 10.68 2.60
C VAL A 127 -6.81 12.20 2.81
N ASN A 128 -5.58 12.72 3.01
CA ASN A 128 -5.37 14.15 3.18
C ASN A 128 -5.69 14.95 1.91
N LEU A 129 -5.28 14.44 0.75
CA LEU A 129 -5.56 15.05 -0.54
C LEU A 129 -7.06 15.11 -0.81
N MET A 130 -7.80 14.03 -0.56
CA MET A 130 -9.24 13.96 -0.71
C MET A 130 -9.95 15.00 0.15
N GLY A 131 -9.66 15.07 1.46
CA GLY A 131 -10.30 16.00 2.37
C GLY A 131 -9.98 17.47 2.05
N ASN A 132 -8.71 17.79 1.80
CA ASN A 132 -8.29 19.16 1.47
C ASN A 132 -8.80 19.62 0.11
N ALA A 133 -8.79 18.75 -0.90
CA ALA A 133 -9.29 19.07 -2.23
C ALA A 133 -10.81 19.34 -2.20
N LEU A 134 -11.58 18.54 -1.43
CA LEU A 134 -13.01 18.76 -1.28
C LEU A 134 -13.31 20.08 -0.58
N GLN A 135 -12.57 20.44 0.49
CA GLN A 135 -12.74 21.69 1.21
C GLN A 135 -12.34 22.93 0.38
N ALA A 136 -11.31 22.79 -0.46
CA ALA A 136 -10.86 23.88 -1.32
C ALA A 136 -11.87 24.19 -2.45
N GLY A 137 -12.69 23.24 -2.85
CA GLY A 137 -13.71 23.38 -3.90
C GLY A 137 -13.14 23.60 -5.29
N GLY A 138 -14.03 23.67 -6.26
CA GLY A 138 -13.70 23.86 -7.67
C GLY A 138 -13.50 22.56 -8.45
N ILE A 139 -13.83 22.59 -9.76
CA ILE A 139 -13.93 21.41 -10.65
C ILE A 139 -12.67 20.53 -10.62
N SER A 140 -11.48 21.16 -10.62
CA SER A 140 -10.21 20.41 -10.59
C SER A 140 -10.00 19.70 -9.26
N ASN A 141 -10.30 20.36 -8.15
CA ASN A 141 -10.14 19.81 -6.81
C ASN A 141 -11.19 18.74 -6.50
N GLU A 142 -12.44 18.96 -6.95
CA GLU A 142 -13.49 17.93 -6.86
C GLU A 142 -13.10 16.66 -7.63
N GLY A 143 -12.52 16.82 -8.83
CA GLY A 143 -11.99 15.69 -9.60
C GLY A 143 -10.86 14.93 -8.89
N THR A 144 -9.96 15.64 -8.22
CA THR A 144 -8.89 15.05 -7.41
C THR A 144 -9.47 14.30 -6.20
N ALA A 145 -10.42 14.90 -5.47
CA ALA A 145 -11.08 14.26 -4.34
C ALA A 145 -11.82 12.98 -4.76
N ALA A 146 -12.59 13.02 -5.84
CA ALA A 146 -13.31 11.87 -6.38
C ALA A 146 -12.36 10.74 -6.83
N ARG A 147 -11.22 11.08 -7.45
CA ARG A 147 -10.18 10.12 -7.82
C ARG A 147 -9.63 9.43 -6.59
N CYS A 148 -9.21 10.18 -5.58
CA CYS A 148 -8.67 9.61 -4.34
C CYS A 148 -9.70 8.73 -3.61
N ALA A 149 -10.96 9.17 -3.53
CA ALA A 149 -12.02 8.38 -2.92
C ALA A 149 -12.23 7.04 -3.63
N ARG A 150 -12.24 7.03 -4.97
CA ARG A 150 -12.35 5.80 -5.76
C ARG A 150 -11.16 4.87 -5.53
N GLU A 151 -9.91 5.39 -5.61
CA GLU A 151 -8.70 4.61 -5.42
C GLU A 151 -8.63 4.01 -4.01
N LEU A 152 -9.01 4.76 -2.98
CA LEU A 152 -9.09 4.25 -1.60
C LEU A 152 -10.18 3.17 -1.46
N ARG A 153 -11.37 3.35 -2.05
CA ARG A 153 -12.43 2.35 -2.03
C ARG A 153 -12.01 1.05 -2.72
N GLU A 154 -11.26 1.13 -3.84
CA GLU A 154 -10.76 -0.02 -4.59
C GLU A 154 -9.80 -0.90 -3.77
N THR A 155 -9.16 -0.39 -2.72
CA THR A 155 -8.35 -1.22 -1.82
C THR A 155 -9.18 -2.25 -1.06
N GLY A 156 -10.44 -1.95 -0.78
CA GLY A 156 -11.36 -2.78 0.00
C GLY A 156 -11.02 -2.86 1.49
N GLU A 157 -9.95 -2.21 1.95
CA GLU A 157 -9.57 -2.18 3.36
C GLU A 157 -10.57 -1.34 4.17
N PHE A 158 -10.91 -1.80 5.38
CA PHE A 158 -11.86 -1.09 6.24
C PHE A 158 -11.46 0.36 6.49
N ASP A 159 -10.19 0.61 6.82
CA ASP A 159 -9.70 1.96 7.11
C ASP A 159 -9.87 2.89 5.90
N SER A 160 -9.56 2.42 4.69
CA SER A 160 -9.77 3.17 3.46
C SER A 160 -11.24 3.49 3.24
N CYS A 161 -12.11 2.50 3.39
CA CYS A 161 -13.56 2.67 3.25
C CYS A 161 -14.12 3.62 4.31
N TYR A 162 -13.65 3.52 5.55
CA TYR A 162 -14.01 4.43 6.65
C TYR A 162 -13.64 5.89 6.33
N TYR A 163 -12.42 6.14 5.85
CA TYR A 163 -11.99 7.48 5.47
C TYR A 163 -12.77 8.04 4.29
N VAL A 164 -13.11 7.22 3.29
CA VAL A 164 -13.97 7.64 2.17
C VAL A 164 -15.37 7.98 2.66
N ALA A 165 -15.95 7.18 3.55
CA ALA A 165 -17.23 7.48 4.17
C ALA A 165 -17.18 8.81 4.92
N ALA A 166 -16.21 8.99 5.83
CA ALA A 166 -16.12 10.12 6.74
C ALA A 166 -15.74 11.45 6.05
N TYR A 167 -14.81 11.42 5.11
CA TYR A 167 -14.20 12.62 4.53
C TYR A 167 -14.63 12.94 3.10
N TYR A 168 -15.35 12.04 2.42
CA TYR A 168 -15.85 12.29 1.08
C TYR A 168 -17.39 12.26 1.02
N TYR A 169 -18.01 11.13 1.32
CA TYR A 169 -19.46 11.01 1.13
C TYR A 169 -20.28 11.75 2.20
N LEU A 170 -19.86 11.72 3.47
CA LEU A 170 -20.57 12.42 4.54
C LEU A 170 -20.60 13.94 4.34
N PRO A 171 -19.48 14.64 4.03
CA PRO A 171 -19.49 16.07 3.75
C PRO A 171 -20.30 16.45 2.51
N LEU A 172 -20.46 15.54 1.54
CA LEU A 172 -21.29 15.76 0.35
C LEU A 172 -22.78 15.45 0.58
N GLY A 173 -23.17 14.98 1.77
CA GLY A 173 -24.54 14.56 2.06
C GLY A 173 -25.00 13.31 1.28
N GLN A 174 -24.08 12.53 0.71
CA GLN A 174 -24.36 11.34 -0.08
C GLN A 174 -24.50 10.11 0.82
N LEU A 175 -25.60 10.06 1.61
CA LEU A 175 -25.78 9.06 2.65
C LEU A 175 -25.87 7.62 2.12
N GLU A 176 -26.48 7.39 0.97
CA GLU A 176 -26.54 6.06 0.34
C GLU A 176 -25.13 5.54 0.07
N ASN A 177 -24.30 6.32 -0.62
CA ASN A 177 -22.90 5.97 -0.91
C ASN A 177 -22.06 5.83 0.37
N PHE A 178 -22.35 6.63 1.39
CA PHE A 178 -21.72 6.57 2.70
C PHE A 178 -21.94 5.19 3.35
N PHE A 179 -23.20 4.74 3.41
CA PHE A 179 -23.52 3.44 4.01
C PHE A 179 -22.97 2.28 3.19
N ASP A 180 -23.06 2.36 1.86
CA ASP A 180 -22.56 1.32 0.95
C ASP A 180 -21.05 1.09 1.15
N VAL A 181 -20.25 2.15 1.14
CA VAL A 181 -18.79 2.02 1.28
C VAL A 181 -18.41 1.54 2.68
N LEU A 182 -19.12 2.00 3.71
CA LEU A 182 -18.86 1.57 5.08
C LEU A 182 -19.21 0.08 5.27
N GLN A 183 -20.29 -0.38 4.66
CA GLN A 183 -20.66 -1.79 4.63
C GLN A 183 -19.62 -2.63 3.88
N GLU A 184 -19.12 -2.17 2.74
CA GLU A 184 -18.06 -2.85 1.98
C GLU A 184 -16.83 -3.11 2.85
N GLY A 185 -16.35 -2.08 3.57
CA GLY A 185 -15.20 -2.21 4.47
C GLY A 185 -15.47 -3.18 5.64
N LEU A 186 -16.66 -3.11 6.26
CA LEU A 186 -17.04 -4.02 7.35
C LEU A 186 -17.15 -5.48 6.91
N LEU A 187 -17.52 -5.75 5.66
CA LEU A 187 -17.55 -7.11 5.12
C LEU A 187 -16.18 -7.77 5.06
N GLN A 188 -15.09 -6.99 4.97
CA GLN A 188 -13.71 -7.49 5.01
C GLN A 188 -13.26 -7.78 6.46
N GLU A 189 -13.75 -6.99 7.43
CA GLU A 189 -13.34 -7.01 8.83
C GLU A 189 -14.42 -7.57 9.77
N ARG A 190 -15.14 -8.60 9.35
CA ARG A 190 -16.34 -9.15 10.04
C ARG A 190 -16.13 -9.49 11.52
N SER A 191 -14.93 -9.92 11.88
CA SER A 191 -14.58 -10.32 13.25
C SER A 191 -13.92 -9.20 14.08
N ASN A 192 -13.65 -8.04 13.49
CA ASN A 192 -12.95 -6.93 14.14
C ASN A 192 -13.95 -6.04 14.87
N SER A 193 -14.02 -6.17 16.21
CA SER A 193 -14.93 -5.37 17.04
C SER A 193 -14.60 -3.87 17.02
N GLU A 194 -13.33 -3.49 16.82
CA GLU A 194 -12.92 -2.09 16.74
C GLU A 194 -13.44 -1.44 15.44
N ALA A 195 -13.37 -2.15 14.32
CA ALA A 195 -13.94 -1.69 13.05
C ALA A 195 -15.46 -1.45 13.19
N TRP A 196 -16.18 -2.39 13.79
CA TRP A 196 -17.62 -2.22 14.06
C TRP A 196 -17.94 -1.04 14.97
N ASN A 197 -17.18 -0.85 16.05
CA ASN A 197 -17.37 0.29 16.95
C ASN A 197 -17.08 1.63 16.24
N SER A 198 -16.03 1.69 15.43
CA SER A 198 -15.68 2.87 14.64
C SER A 198 -16.75 3.22 13.62
N ALA A 199 -17.27 2.22 12.91
CA ALA A 199 -18.36 2.39 11.96
C ALA A 199 -19.65 2.85 12.65
N MET A 200 -20.00 2.27 13.80
CA MET A 200 -21.17 2.65 14.59
C MET A 200 -21.07 4.11 15.04
N ASN A 201 -19.93 4.54 15.56
CA ASN A 201 -19.70 5.92 15.97
C ASN A 201 -19.83 6.90 14.81
N LEU A 202 -19.32 6.52 13.64
CA LEU A 202 -19.44 7.34 12.42
C LEU A 202 -20.89 7.43 11.94
N CYS A 203 -21.66 6.34 12.03
CA CYS A 203 -23.10 6.36 11.75
C CYS A 203 -23.86 7.28 12.70
N ILE A 204 -23.58 7.21 14.01
CA ILE A 204 -24.20 8.11 15.01
C ILE A 204 -23.88 9.57 14.67
N GLN A 205 -22.65 9.87 14.29
CA GLN A 205 -22.25 11.21 13.85
C GLN A 205 -23.00 11.65 12.59
N ALA A 206 -23.13 10.76 11.59
CA ALA A 206 -23.87 11.05 10.37
C ALA A 206 -25.34 11.37 10.66
N PHE A 207 -26.00 10.53 11.47
CA PHE A 207 -27.40 10.75 11.86
C PHE A 207 -27.60 12.04 12.68
N SER A 208 -26.63 12.46 13.48
CA SER A 208 -26.73 13.73 14.22
C SER A 208 -26.68 14.98 13.31
N GLN A 209 -26.23 14.82 12.07
CA GLN A 209 -26.15 15.92 11.09
C GLN A 209 -27.39 15.97 10.17
N ILE A 210 -28.23 14.93 10.19
CA ILE A 210 -29.46 14.88 9.39
C ILE A 210 -30.55 15.71 10.09
N ASP A 211 -31.23 16.57 9.32
CA ASP A 211 -32.39 17.30 9.84
C ASP A 211 -33.48 16.28 10.23
N PRO A 212 -34.05 16.39 11.45
CA PRO A 212 -35.16 15.49 11.87
C PRO A 212 -36.30 15.40 10.87
N ALA A 213 -36.53 16.44 10.06
CA ALA A 213 -37.56 16.45 9.02
C ALA A 213 -37.22 15.55 7.82
N GLU A 214 -35.93 15.27 7.57
CA GLU A 214 -35.47 14.37 6.52
C GLU A 214 -35.32 12.92 7.00
N ALA A 215 -35.22 12.69 8.30
CA ALA A 215 -35.03 11.36 8.88
C ALA A 215 -36.20 10.41 8.58
N ASP A 216 -37.43 10.93 8.44
CA ASP A 216 -38.61 10.15 8.08
C ASP A 216 -38.58 9.59 6.63
N THR A 217 -37.68 10.07 5.79
CA THR A 217 -37.53 9.54 4.41
C THR A 217 -36.65 8.30 4.32
N PHE A 218 -35.91 7.99 5.40
CA PHE A 218 -34.99 6.83 5.47
C PHE A 218 -35.55 5.68 6.35
N ALA A 219 -36.72 5.82 6.91
CA ALA A 219 -37.43 4.79 7.69
C ALA A 219 -38.39 3.99 6.81
#